data_5203664e104eaddd99d4e95c40ffc167
#
_entry.id   5203664e104eaddd99d4e95c40ffc167
#
_cell.length_a   1.000
_cell.length_b   1.000
_cell.length_c   1.000
_cell.angle_alpha   90.00
_cell.angle_beta   90.00
_cell.angle_gamma   90.00
#
_symmetry.space_group_name_H-M   'P 1'
#
loop_
_entity.id
_entity.type
_entity.pdbx_description
1 polymer ?
#
loop_
_entity_poly.entity_id
_entity_poly.type
_entity_poly.pdbx_seq_one_letter_code
_entity_poly.pdbx_strand_id
1 'polypeptide(L)'
;MFYGFVITEAGNNLLAKMVAGDKLTITKVVMDKGTAESAEAARKLTAPIDPGPNGTSTVPTVEGAAVNMLVEYRSDLNGGLQEGFWIGGFAVFGKVENGTETMIYYGSLGEQKQYVSAYVEGTAPDVCLLYTSDAADDLT
;
A
#
# COMPACT_ATOMS: atom_id res chain seq x y z
N MET A 1 -15.07 4.72 -9.22
CA MET A 1 -14.10 4.50 -8.14
C MET A 1 -12.70 4.70 -8.70
N PHE A 2 -11.81 5.15 -7.84
CA PHE A 2 -10.47 5.53 -8.26
C PHE A 2 -9.56 4.30 -8.46
N TYR A 3 -8.79 4.30 -9.53
CA TYR A 3 -7.72 3.33 -9.78
C TYR A 3 -6.41 4.10 -9.90
N GLY A 4 -5.50 3.89 -9.00
CA GLY A 4 -4.20 4.56 -9.02
C GLY A 4 -3.48 4.49 -7.69
N PHE A 5 -2.28 5.04 -7.67
CA PHE A 5 -1.40 5.04 -6.51
C PHE A 5 -0.99 6.48 -6.20
N VAL A 6 -1.25 6.93 -5.00
CA VAL A 6 -1.00 8.33 -4.61
C VAL A 6 -0.20 8.40 -3.32
N ILE A 7 0.53 9.50 -3.16
CA ILE A 7 1.08 9.89 -1.87
C ILE A 7 -0.03 10.57 -1.06
N THR A 8 -0.16 10.21 0.21
CA THR A 8 -1.14 10.83 1.10
C THR A 8 -0.66 12.21 1.53
N GLU A 9 -1.59 13.05 2.01
CA GLU A 9 -1.21 14.36 2.57
C GLU A 9 -0.28 14.18 3.77
N ALA A 10 -0.59 13.23 4.65
CA ALA A 10 0.27 12.93 5.78
C ALA A 10 1.66 12.47 5.35
N GLY A 11 1.74 11.63 4.33
CA GLY A 11 3.00 11.18 3.77
C GLY A 11 3.80 12.31 3.14
N ASN A 12 3.13 13.18 2.41
CA ASN A 12 3.78 14.32 1.80
C ASN A 12 4.33 15.28 2.87
N ASN A 13 3.57 15.51 3.94
CA ASN A 13 4.02 16.33 5.07
C ASN A 13 5.23 15.71 5.76
N LEU A 14 5.22 14.40 5.93
CA LEU A 14 6.34 13.69 6.53
C LEU A 14 7.62 13.86 5.69
N LEU A 15 7.51 13.65 4.38
CA LEU A 15 8.64 13.78 3.48
C LEU A 15 9.16 15.21 3.40
N ALA A 16 8.27 16.20 3.49
CA ALA A 16 8.65 17.61 3.47
C ALA A 16 9.46 18.02 4.70
N LYS A 17 9.30 17.31 5.81
CA LYS A 17 10.03 17.59 7.06
C LYS A 17 11.36 16.86 7.15
N MET A 18 11.64 15.96 6.22
CA MET A 18 12.91 15.24 6.23
C MET A 18 14.06 16.19 5.90
N VAL A 19 15.17 16.02 6.62
CA VAL A 19 16.40 16.76 6.37
C VAL A 19 17.48 15.81 5.87
N ALA A 20 18.58 16.35 5.39
CA ALA A 20 19.68 15.55 4.85
C ALA A 20 20.14 14.52 5.88
N GLY A 21 20.27 13.28 5.48
CA GLY A 21 20.67 12.17 6.36
C GLY A 21 19.53 11.41 6.99
N ASP A 22 18.29 11.94 6.94
CA ASP A 22 17.13 11.19 7.42
C ASP A 22 16.86 10.02 6.49
N LYS A 23 16.40 8.92 7.09
CA LYS A 23 16.01 7.73 6.33
C LYS A 23 14.54 7.44 6.54
N LEU A 24 13.85 7.18 5.44
CA LEU A 24 12.49 6.69 5.47
C LEU A 24 12.54 5.17 5.41
N THR A 25 11.87 4.52 6.36
CA THR A 25 11.77 3.07 6.41
C THR A 25 10.31 2.68 6.18
N ILE A 26 10.05 1.78 5.25
CA ILE A 26 8.72 1.20 5.07
C ILE A 26 8.51 0.19 6.18
N THR A 27 7.48 0.38 6.99
CA THR A 27 7.23 -0.42 8.18
C THR A 27 6.25 -1.55 7.94
N LYS A 28 5.23 -1.32 7.12
CA LYS A 28 4.26 -2.36 6.78
C LYS A 28 3.44 -1.97 5.56
N VAL A 29 2.85 -2.97 4.94
CA VAL A 29 1.85 -2.79 3.89
C VAL A 29 0.60 -3.53 4.34
N VAL A 30 -0.54 -2.85 4.32
CA VAL A 30 -1.82 -3.42 4.75
C VAL A 30 -2.75 -3.49 3.55
N MET A 31 -3.30 -4.67 3.28
CA MET A 31 -4.32 -4.81 2.23
C MET A 31 -5.59 -4.13 2.69
N ASP A 32 -6.29 -3.48 1.77
CA ASP A 32 -7.54 -2.79 2.05
C ASP A 32 -8.67 -3.50 1.32
N LYS A 33 -9.71 -3.86 2.06
CA LYS A 33 -10.93 -4.45 1.47
C LYS A 33 -11.79 -3.38 0.81
N GLY A 34 -11.59 -2.11 1.20
CA GLY A 34 -12.24 -0.98 0.59
C GLY A 34 -11.47 -0.43 -0.59
N THR A 35 -12.02 0.59 -1.21
CA THR A 35 -11.37 1.29 -2.31
C THR A 35 -11.74 2.77 -2.23
N ALA A 36 -10.86 3.64 -2.67
CA ALA A 36 -11.09 5.09 -2.63
C ALA A 36 -12.00 5.53 -3.78
N GLU A 37 -12.86 6.50 -3.50
CA GLU A 37 -13.76 7.05 -4.51
C GLU A 37 -13.03 7.92 -5.54
N SER A 38 -11.97 8.59 -5.10
CA SER A 38 -11.21 9.51 -5.95
C SER A 38 -9.78 9.60 -5.46
N ALA A 39 -8.92 10.15 -6.31
CA ALA A 39 -7.53 10.42 -5.92
C ALA A 39 -7.47 11.40 -4.75
N GLU A 40 -8.33 12.41 -4.75
CA GLU A 40 -8.40 13.38 -3.65
C GLU A 40 -8.79 12.71 -2.34
N ALA A 41 -9.79 11.84 -2.36
CA ALA A 41 -10.19 11.09 -1.16
C ALA A 41 -9.05 10.19 -0.67
N ALA A 42 -8.34 9.53 -1.59
CA ALA A 42 -7.21 8.68 -1.24
C ALA A 42 -6.09 9.47 -0.57
N ARG A 43 -5.78 10.67 -1.06
CA ARG A 43 -4.73 11.51 -0.47
C ARG A 43 -5.03 11.94 0.96
N LYS A 44 -6.28 12.02 1.32
CA LYS A 44 -6.71 12.44 2.67
C LYS A 44 -6.74 11.30 3.68
N LEU A 45 -6.58 10.06 3.23
CA LEU A 45 -6.61 8.90 4.12
C LEU A 45 -5.40 8.90 5.06
N THR A 46 -5.63 8.51 6.30
CA THR A 46 -4.58 8.28 7.30
C THR A 46 -4.56 6.83 7.75
N ALA A 47 -5.49 6.03 7.28
CA ALA A 47 -5.60 4.61 7.56
C ALA A 47 -6.35 3.94 6.42
N PRO A 48 -6.22 2.61 6.26
CA PRO A 48 -7.04 1.87 5.30
C PRO A 48 -8.52 2.08 5.57
N ILE A 49 -9.32 2.03 4.52
CA ILE A 49 -10.78 2.19 4.61
C ILE A 49 -11.39 1.01 5.36
N ASP A 50 -10.96 -0.20 5.00
CA ASP A 50 -11.44 -1.44 5.63
C ASP A 50 -10.24 -2.39 5.74
N PRO A 51 -9.47 -2.30 6.83
CA PRO A 51 -8.20 -3.01 6.94
C PRO A 51 -8.32 -4.52 6.80
N GLY A 52 -7.48 -5.07 5.95
CA GLY A 52 -7.29 -6.49 5.79
C GLY A 52 -5.94 -6.93 6.34
N PRO A 53 -5.45 -8.11 5.91
CA PRO A 53 -4.16 -8.61 6.37
C PRO A 53 -2.98 -7.81 5.79
N ASN A 54 -1.83 -7.96 6.43
CA ASN A 54 -0.59 -7.34 5.95
C ASN A 54 0.00 -8.15 4.81
N GLY A 55 0.56 -7.44 3.84
CA GLY A 55 1.37 -8.02 2.78
C GLY A 55 2.84 -7.71 2.99
N THR A 56 3.61 -7.81 1.91
CA THR A 56 5.03 -7.49 1.88
C THR A 56 5.31 -6.51 0.75
N SER A 57 6.46 -5.84 0.82
CA SER A 57 6.86 -4.95 -0.25
C SER A 57 8.36 -4.99 -0.47
N THR A 58 8.78 -4.67 -1.69
CA THR A 58 10.18 -4.40 -1.97
C THR A 58 10.56 -3.04 -1.39
N VAL A 59 11.87 -2.80 -1.24
CA VAL A 59 12.35 -1.47 -0.87
C VAL A 59 12.03 -0.51 -2.01
N PRO A 60 11.41 0.65 -1.73
CA PRO A 60 11.12 1.62 -2.77
C PRO A 60 12.38 2.11 -3.46
N THR A 61 12.29 2.28 -4.78
CA THR A 61 13.34 2.93 -5.56
C THR A 61 12.76 4.19 -6.19
N VAL A 62 13.60 5.19 -6.37
CA VAL A 62 13.20 6.46 -6.95
C VAL A 62 13.93 6.65 -8.27
N GLU A 63 13.17 6.87 -9.34
CA GLU A 63 13.70 7.18 -10.66
C GLU A 63 13.09 8.50 -11.12
N GLY A 64 13.90 9.57 -11.08
CA GLY A 64 13.38 10.90 -11.36
C GLY A 64 12.31 11.28 -10.35
N ALA A 65 11.09 11.52 -10.83
CA ALA A 65 9.96 11.85 -9.97
C ALA A 65 9.09 10.62 -9.62
N ALA A 66 9.43 9.44 -10.15
CA ALA A 66 8.64 8.24 -9.93
C ALA A 66 9.17 7.44 -8.74
N VAL A 67 8.25 6.86 -7.98
CA VAL A 67 8.58 5.95 -6.88
C VAL A 67 8.09 4.56 -7.27
N ASN A 68 9.01 3.62 -7.32
CA ASN A 68 8.72 2.25 -7.72
C ASN A 68 8.82 1.31 -6.54
N MET A 69 7.80 0.49 -6.35
CA MET A 69 7.83 -0.61 -5.39
C MET A 69 6.89 -1.70 -5.86
N LEU A 70 7.14 -2.91 -5.43
CA LEU A 70 6.25 -4.04 -5.65
C LEU A 70 5.64 -4.43 -4.32
N VAL A 71 4.33 -4.47 -4.28
CA VAL A 71 3.57 -4.94 -3.11
C VAL A 71 3.03 -6.32 -3.44
N GLU A 72 3.24 -7.26 -2.53
CA GLU A 72 2.78 -8.64 -2.69
C GLU A 72 1.93 -9.06 -1.51
N TYR A 73 0.81 -9.72 -1.80
CA TYR A 73 0.06 -10.43 -0.79
C TYR A 73 -0.06 -11.90 -1.21
N ARG A 74 0.21 -12.79 -0.26
CA ARG A 74 0.09 -14.24 -0.46
C ARG A 74 -0.83 -14.80 0.62
N SER A 75 -1.72 -15.68 0.23
CA SER A 75 -2.68 -16.26 1.18
C SER A 75 -2.03 -17.12 2.26
N ASP A 76 -0.77 -17.54 2.09
CA ASP A 76 -0.05 -18.31 3.10
C ASP A 76 0.69 -17.46 4.13
N LEU A 77 0.64 -16.12 3.99
CA LEU A 77 1.25 -15.21 4.97
C LEU A 77 0.50 -15.20 6.30
N ASN A 78 1.21 -14.82 7.34
CA ASN A 78 0.62 -14.62 8.69
C ASN A 78 -0.09 -15.86 9.23
N GLY A 79 0.44 -17.04 8.95
CA GLY A 79 -0.15 -18.30 9.40
C GLY A 79 -1.24 -18.85 8.50
N GLY A 80 -1.51 -18.18 7.40
CA GLY A 80 -2.51 -18.60 6.43
C GLY A 80 -3.82 -17.82 6.56
N LEU A 81 -4.37 -17.43 5.42
CA LEU A 81 -5.64 -16.70 5.35
C LEU A 81 -6.80 -17.65 5.70
N GLN A 82 -7.59 -17.30 6.70
CA GLN A 82 -8.68 -18.14 7.19
C GLN A 82 -9.94 -18.01 6.34
N GLU A 83 -10.18 -16.84 5.77
CA GLU A 83 -11.37 -16.56 5.00
C GLU A 83 -10.99 -15.70 3.81
N GLY A 84 -11.51 -16.05 2.62
CA GLY A 84 -11.24 -15.29 1.41
C GLY A 84 -11.77 -13.86 1.49
N PHE A 85 -11.15 -12.94 0.74
CA PHE A 85 -11.60 -11.56 0.72
C PHE A 85 -11.20 -10.90 -0.60
N TRP A 86 -11.82 -9.74 -0.85
CA TRP A 86 -11.49 -8.92 -2.00
C TRP A 86 -10.50 -7.84 -1.61
N ILE A 87 -9.42 -7.71 -2.36
CA ILE A 87 -8.48 -6.61 -2.21
C ILE A 87 -8.97 -5.47 -3.09
N GLY A 88 -9.35 -4.36 -2.47
CA GLY A 88 -9.77 -3.14 -3.17
C GLY A 88 -8.69 -2.09 -3.22
N GLY A 89 -7.66 -2.23 -2.38
CA GLY A 89 -6.54 -1.31 -2.32
C GLY A 89 -5.48 -1.79 -1.36
N PHE A 90 -4.50 -0.93 -1.12
CA PHE A 90 -3.45 -1.23 -0.15
C PHE A 90 -2.85 0.06 0.40
N ALA A 91 -2.42 0.01 1.64
CA ALA A 91 -1.84 1.14 2.35
C ALA A 91 -0.38 0.84 2.68
N VAL A 92 0.51 1.78 2.39
CA VAL A 92 1.93 1.65 2.66
C VAL A 92 2.30 2.59 3.80
N PHE A 93 2.80 2.00 4.89
CA PHE A 93 3.20 2.74 6.09
C PHE A 93 4.71 2.84 6.16
N GLY A 94 5.17 3.93 6.70
CA GLY A 94 6.58 4.14 6.92
C GLY A 94 6.80 5.14 8.03
N LYS A 95 8.07 5.30 8.41
CA LYS A 95 8.47 6.30 9.38
C LYS A 95 9.87 6.79 9.09
N VAL A 96 10.14 8.01 9.50
CA VAL A 96 11.48 8.57 9.59
C VAL A 96 12.04 8.17 10.95
N GLU A 97 13.34 7.98 11.05
CA GLU A 97 14.01 7.64 12.31
C GLU A 97 13.52 8.53 13.45
N ASN A 98 13.13 7.90 14.55
CA ASN A 98 12.53 8.55 15.73
C ASN A 98 11.18 9.21 15.46
N GLY A 99 10.60 8.97 14.30
CA GLY A 99 9.29 9.51 13.95
C GLY A 99 8.15 8.56 14.23
N THR A 100 6.93 9.02 13.96
CA THR A 100 5.71 8.24 14.10
C THR A 100 5.42 7.50 12.80
N GLU A 101 4.97 6.26 12.91
CA GLU A 101 4.51 5.50 11.74
C GLU A 101 3.34 6.22 11.08
N THR A 102 3.45 6.44 9.79
CA THR A 102 2.48 7.22 9.00
C THR A 102 2.13 6.46 7.74
N MET A 103 0.86 6.49 7.35
CA MET A 103 0.45 5.97 6.05
C MET A 103 0.88 6.95 4.97
N ILE A 104 1.91 6.57 4.21
CA ILE A 104 2.56 7.45 3.26
C ILE A 104 1.93 7.37 1.88
N TYR A 105 1.60 6.16 1.45
CA TYR A 105 1.03 5.92 0.12
C TYR A 105 -0.24 5.11 0.24
N TYR A 106 -1.15 5.32 -0.70
CA TYR A 106 -2.35 4.51 -0.84
C TYR A 106 -2.55 4.15 -2.30
N GLY A 107 -2.74 2.85 -2.56
CA GLY A 107 -3.11 2.36 -3.87
C GLY A 107 -4.56 1.93 -3.86
N SER A 108 -5.30 2.31 -4.89
CA SER A 108 -6.71 1.93 -5.03
C SER A 108 -6.87 1.16 -6.32
N LEU A 109 -7.58 0.05 -6.28
CA LEU A 109 -7.81 -0.79 -7.45
C LEU A 109 -9.11 -0.46 -8.18
N GLY A 110 -9.92 0.44 -7.63
CA GLY A 110 -11.18 0.86 -8.26
C GLY A 110 -12.10 -0.34 -8.49
N GLU A 111 -12.48 -0.54 -9.74
CA GLU A 111 -13.32 -1.68 -10.12
C GLU A 111 -12.51 -2.95 -10.39
N GLN A 112 -11.20 -2.88 -10.30
CA GLN A 112 -10.27 -3.99 -10.60
C GLN A 112 -9.88 -4.76 -9.34
N LYS A 113 -10.80 -4.91 -8.40
CA LYS A 113 -10.55 -5.65 -7.17
C LYS A 113 -10.10 -7.07 -7.47
N GLN A 114 -9.24 -7.59 -6.59
CA GLN A 114 -8.70 -8.94 -6.71
C GLN A 114 -9.19 -9.80 -5.57
N TYR A 115 -9.69 -10.98 -5.89
CA TYR A 115 -10.14 -11.92 -4.87
C TYR A 115 -9.00 -12.85 -4.47
N VAL A 116 -8.85 -13.06 -3.17
CA VAL A 116 -7.90 -14.02 -2.62
C VAL A 116 -8.69 -15.04 -1.82
N SER A 117 -8.52 -16.32 -2.17
CA SER A 117 -9.18 -17.42 -1.46
C SER A 117 -8.45 -17.76 -0.17
N ALA A 118 -9.19 -18.33 0.79
CA ALA A 118 -8.59 -18.86 2.00
C ALA A 118 -7.47 -19.84 1.67
N TYR A 119 -6.44 -19.85 2.50
CA TYR A 119 -5.31 -20.75 2.30
C TYR A 119 -5.66 -22.16 2.78
N VAL A 120 -5.31 -23.15 1.97
CA VAL A 120 -5.42 -24.56 2.34
C VAL A 120 -4.00 -25.13 2.38
N GLU A 121 -3.60 -25.61 3.54
CA GLU A 121 -2.26 -26.17 3.72
C GLU A 121 -2.02 -27.32 2.75
N GLY A 122 -0.83 -27.32 2.14
CA GLY A 122 -0.47 -28.31 1.13
C GLY A 122 -0.86 -27.95 -0.28
N THR A 123 -1.51 -26.80 -0.47
CA THR A 123 -1.85 -26.30 -1.80
C THR A 123 -1.05 -25.03 -2.11
N ALA A 124 -1.01 -24.63 -3.38
CA ALA A 124 -0.36 -23.38 -3.78
C ALA A 124 -1.18 -22.19 -3.25
N PRO A 125 -0.52 -21.19 -2.65
CA PRO A 125 -1.23 -19.99 -2.20
C PRO A 125 -1.67 -19.12 -3.37
N ASP A 126 -2.73 -18.36 -3.16
CA ASP A 126 -3.07 -17.26 -4.06
C ASP A 126 -2.07 -16.14 -3.86
N VAL A 127 -1.65 -15.52 -4.94
CA VAL A 127 -0.68 -14.43 -4.93
C VAL A 127 -1.27 -13.23 -5.66
N CYS A 128 -1.20 -12.06 -5.03
CA CYS A 128 -1.59 -10.79 -5.63
C CYS A 128 -0.36 -9.90 -5.69
N LEU A 129 0.01 -9.47 -6.91
CA LEU A 129 1.14 -8.57 -7.13
C LEU A 129 0.61 -7.21 -7.57
N LEU A 130 1.06 -6.17 -6.88
CA LEU A 130 0.61 -4.81 -7.12
C LEU A 130 1.82 -3.93 -7.41
N TYR A 131 1.88 -3.40 -8.61
CA TYR A 131 2.95 -2.50 -9.04
C TYR A 131 2.59 -1.06 -8.75
N THR A 132 3.54 -0.33 -8.18
CA THR A 132 3.38 1.08 -7.89
C THR A 132 4.55 1.80 -8.55
N SER A 133 4.33 2.42 -9.68
CA SER A 133 5.43 3.02 -10.41
C SER A 133 5.33 4.51 -10.62
N ASP A 134 4.18 5.13 -10.35
CA ASP A 134 3.94 6.50 -10.76
C ASP A 134 3.21 7.35 -9.74
N ALA A 135 3.55 7.20 -8.45
CA ALA A 135 2.92 8.00 -7.41
C ALA A 135 3.06 9.50 -7.68
N ALA A 136 4.20 9.92 -8.23
CA ALA A 136 4.43 11.33 -8.53
C ALA A 136 3.57 11.83 -9.69
N ASP A 137 3.33 11.00 -10.70
CA ASP A 137 2.49 11.37 -11.83
C ASP A 137 1.03 11.54 -11.44
N ASP A 138 0.59 10.79 -10.44
CA ASP A 138 -0.79 10.89 -9.94
C ASP A 138 -1.07 12.21 -9.23
N LEU A 139 -0.03 12.96 -8.93
CA LEU A 139 -0.15 14.26 -8.27
C LEU A 139 -0.37 15.42 -9.23
N THR A 140 -0.20 15.19 -10.50
CA THR A 140 -0.32 16.25 -11.53
C THR A 140 -1.74 16.42 -12.05
#